data_f07c65388e707c8781c8764030534504
#
_entry.id   f07c65388e707c8781c8764030534504
#
_cell.length_a   1.000
_cell.length_b   1.000
_cell.length_c   1.000
_cell.angle_alpha   90.00
_cell.angle_beta   90.00
_cell.angle_gamma   90.00
#
_symmetry.space_group_name_H-M   'P 1'
#
loop_
_entity.id
_entity.type
_entity.pdbx_description
1 polymer ?
#
loop_
_entity_poly.entity_id
_entity_poly.type
_entity_poly.pdbx_seq_one_letter_code
_entity_poly.pdbx_strand_id
1 'polypeptide(L)'
;VQEAIELELEYTPFPGSVCGSVCPNPCMDGCTRGGIDEPIQIGNLGWLSAYQQVAPPEKETGKKIGIIGGGMAGLSAAWQLRRKGHAVTVYDDAEHIGGKLEQVIPRGRLMHDVLVSELKRIEGIGVKFVTSCRVDKAKFAQIQQENDAVVVATGGHESRYFNWEGKELLTMGLDFLKKVNAGLNPKVGKRVVVIGCGNSGMDTCRAAYDMGAES
;
A
#
# COMPACT_ATOMS: atom_id res chain seq x y z
N VAL A 1 -23.61 12.25 -2.54
CA VAL A 1 -22.14 12.18 -2.39
C VAL A 1 -21.79 11.36 -1.14
N GLN A 2 -22.37 11.66 0.01
CA GLN A 2 -22.05 10.97 1.28
C GLN A 2 -22.30 9.45 1.19
N GLU A 3 -23.45 9.02 0.69
CA GLU A 3 -23.78 7.60 0.47
C GLU A 3 -22.79 6.89 -0.48
N ALA A 4 -22.29 7.60 -1.49
CA ALA A 4 -21.29 7.05 -2.40
C ALA A 4 -19.94 6.85 -1.71
N ILE A 5 -19.53 7.78 -0.84
CA ILE A 5 -18.33 7.67 -0.02
C ILE A 5 -18.45 6.48 0.94
N GLU A 6 -19.57 6.35 1.62
CA GLU A 6 -19.83 5.25 2.55
C GLU A 6 -19.78 3.90 1.84
N LEU A 7 -20.41 3.79 0.66
CA LEU A 7 -20.36 2.58 -0.16
C LEU A 7 -18.94 2.25 -0.63
N GLU A 8 -18.16 3.24 -1.07
CA GLU A 8 -16.76 3.02 -1.47
C GLU A 8 -15.93 2.48 -0.29
N LEU A 9 -16.09 3.08 0.90
CA LEU A 9 -15.39 2.65 2.11
C LEU A 9 -15.84 1.26 2.63
N GLU A 10 -16.97 0.73 2.18
CA GLU A 10 -17.31 -0.66 2.44
C GLU A 10 -16.36 -1.64 1.75
N TYR A 11 -15.85 -1.30 0.58
CA TYR A 11 -15.03 -2.19 -0.23
C TYR A 11 -13.54 -1.96 -0.06
N THR A 12 -13.11 -0.72 0.14
CA THR A 12 -11.68 -0.39 0.25
C THR A 12 -11.37 0.61 1.35
N PRO A 13 -10.33 0.40 2.17
CA PRO A 13 -9.82 1.41 3.08
C PRO A 13 -8.90 2.44 2.40
N PHE A 14 -8.56 2.26 1.11
CA PHE A 14 -7.57 3.04 0.37
C PHE A 14 -8.13 3.71 -0.89
N PRO A 15 -9.24 4.44 -0.80
CA PRO A 15 -9.83 5.08 -1.97
C PRO A 15 -8.90 6.16 -2.56
N GLY A 16 -8.34 7.02 -1.75
CA GLY A 16 -7.45 8.10 -2.20
C GLY A 16 -6.08 7.60 -2.62
N SER A 17 -5.45 6.75 -1.81
CA SER A 17 -4.12 6.22 -2.10
C SER A 17 -4.09 5.30 -3.31
N VAL A 18 -5.10 4.47 -3.49
CA VAL A 18 -5.13 3.51 -4.59
C VAL A 18 -5.93 4.02 -5.75
N CYS A 19 -7.24 4.18 -5.63
CA CYS A 19 -8.10 4.59 -6.75
C CYS A 19 -7.76 6.00 -7.22
N GLY A 20 -7.57 6.94 -6.29
CA GLY A 20 -7.27 8.34 -6.60
C GLY A 20 -5.85 8.60 -7.11
N SER A 21 -4.85 7.82 -6.68
CA SER A 21 -3.44 8.18 -6.90
C SER A 21 -2.68 7.26 -7.84
N VAL A 22 -2.85 5.94 -7.71
CA VAL A 22 -1.97 4.98 -8.39
C VAL A 22 -2.67 4.01 -9.32
N CYS A 23 -4.01 3.94 -9.27
CA CYS A 23 -4.78 3.06 -10.12
C CYS A 23 -4.79 3.56 -11.58
N PRO A 24 -4.59 2.68 -12.58
CA PRO A 24 -4.75 3.05 -13.99
C PRO A 24 -6.22 3.20 -14.44
N ASN A 25 -7.17 3.11 -13.52
CA ASN A 25 -8.62 3.32 -13.71
C ASN A 25 -9.27 2.42 -14.78
N PRO A 26 -9.08 1.08 -14.78
CA PRO A 26 -9.71 0.19 -15.77
C PRO A 26 -11.24 0.21 -15.70
N CYS A 27 -11.82 0.67 -14.59
CA CYS A 27 -13.24 0.91 -14.46
C CYS A 27 -13.78 2.01 -15.38
N MET A 28 -12.93 2.95 -15.78
CA MET A 28 -13.28 3.97 -16.76
C MET A 28 -13.30 3.41 -18.19
N ASP A 29 -12.33 2.54 -18.50
CA ASP A 29 -12.27 1.89 -19.82
C ASP A 29 -13.51 1.01 -20.09
N GLY A 30 -14.02 0.35 -19.05
CA GLY A 30 -15.22 -0.49 -19.11
C GLY A 30 -16.53 0.24 -18.78
N CYS A 31 -16.51 1.54 -18.57
CA CYS A 31 -17.68 2.30 -18.18
C CYS A 31 -18.68 2.45 -19.34
N THR A 32 -19.91 1.92 -19.18
CA THR A 32 -20.97 2.02 -20.20
C THR A 32 -21.39 3.45 -20.52
N ARG A 33 -21.20 4.38 -19.57
CA ARG A 33 -21.45 5.80 -19.80
C ARG A 33 -20.52 6.39 -20.85
N GLY A 34 -19.29 5.88 -21.00
CA GLY A 34 -18.37 6.28 -22.06
C GLY A 34 -18.88 6.08 -23.48
N GLY A 35 -19.94 5.26 -23.66
CA GLY A 35 -20.66 5.14 -24.93
C GLY A 35 -21.70 6.25 -25.20
N ILE A 36 -21.98 7.10 -24.21
CA ILE A 36 -22.94 8.18 -24.28
C ILE A 36 -22.25 9.56 -24.27
N ASP A 37 -21.34 9.75 -23.30
CA ASP A 37 -20.55 10.97 -23.12
C ASP A 37 -19.16 10.61 -22.55
N GLU A 38 -18.86 10.92 -21.29
CA GLU A 38 -17.59 10.60 -20.63
C GLU A 38 -17.74 9.53 -19.54
N PRO A 39 -16.73 8.66 -19.35
CA PRO A 39 -16.71 7.71 -18.25
C PRO A 39 -16.81 8.39 -16.89
N ILE A 40 -17.43 7.72 -15.92
CA ILE A 40 -17.49 8.22 -14.54
C ILE A 40 -16.08 8.24 -13.94
N GLN A 41 -15.68 9.38 -13.39
CA GLN A 41 -14.38 9.64 -12.80
C GLN A 41 -14.30 9.04 -11.38
N ILE A 42 -14.25 7.70 -11.24
CA ILE A 42 -14.26 7.00 -9.94
C ILE A 42 -13.03 7.35 -9.11
N GLY A 43 -11.87 7.57 -9.73
CA GLY A 43 -10.67 8.02 -9.04
C GLY A 43 -10.87 9.34 -8.28
N ASN A 44 -11.68 10.26 -8.84
CA ASN A 44 -11.99 11.51 -8.15
C ASN A 44 -12.86 11.31 -6.91
N LEU A 45 -13.72 10.29 -6.89
CA LEU A 45 -14.45 9.89 -5.69
C LEU A 45 -13.49 9.39 -4.60
N GLY A 46 -12.47 8.62 -4.99
CA GLY A 46 -11.41 8.19 -4.08
C GLY A 46 -10.70 9.35 -3.38
N TRP A 47 -10.45 10.45 -4.08
CA TRP A 47 -9.90 11.66 -3.46
C TRP A 47 -10.85 12.30 -2.45
N LEU A 48 -12.16 12.34 -2.72
CA LEU A 48 -13.15 12.85 -1.78
C LEU A 48 -13.26 11.99 -0.51
N SER A 49 -13.06 10.70 -0.65
CA SER A 49 -13.13 9.74 0.46
C SER A 49 -11.84 9.64 1.28
N ALA A 50 -10.72 10.20 0.79
CA ALA A 50 -9.39 10.05 1.37
C ALA A 50 -9.32 10.44 2.85
N TYR A 51 -9.99 11.52 3.24
CA TYR A 51 -9.96 12.09 4.59
C TYR A 51 -11.17 11.73 5.45
N GLN A 52 -12.11 10.95 4.91
CA GLN A 52 -13.29 10.53 5.65
C GLN A 52 -12.92 9.54 6.76
N GLN A 53 -13.43 9.78 7.97
CA GLN A 53 -13.31 8.86 9.09
C GLN A 53 -14.57 7.99 9.20
N VAL A 54 -14.42 6.79 9.77
CA VAL A 54 -15.51 5.82 9.97
C VAL A 54 -15.55 5.42 11.44
N ALA A 55 -16.75 5.26 11.97
CA ALA A 55 -16.92 4.79 13.35
C ALA A 55 -16.52 3.31 13.51
N PRO A 56 -16.03 2.90 14.67
CA PRO A 56 -15.82 1.50 15.00
C PRO A 56 -17.11 0.69 14.89
N PRO A 57 -17.03 -0.64 14.65
CA PRO A 57 -18.22 -1.48 14.62
C PRO A 57 -18.95 -1.49 15.97
N GLU A 58 -20.27 -1.48 15.93
CA GLU A 58 -21.13 -1.46 17.15
C GLU A 58 -21.08 -2.78 17.93
N LYS A 59 -20.83 -3.90 17.23
CA LYS A 59 -20.85 -5.25 17.83
C LYS A 59 -19.50 -5.93 17.71
N GLU A 60 -19.04 -6.48 18.84
CA GLU A 60 -17.84 -7.30 18.90
C GLU A 60 -18.19 -8.79 18.83
N THR A 61 -17.43 -9.55 18.06
CA THR A 61 -17.64 -11.01 17.94
C THR A 61 -16.91 -11.82 19.01
N GLY A 62 -16.00 -11.17 19.76
CA GLY A 62 -15.07 -11.82 20.68
C GLY A 62 -13.94 -12.61 20.00
N LYS A 63 -13.90 -12.69 18.66
CA LYS A 63 -12.84 -13.36 17.91
C LYS A 63 -11.62 -12.46 17.74
N LYS A 64 -10.42 -13.05 17.82
CA LYS A 64 -9.14 -12.41 17.67
C LYS A 64 -8.46 -12.86 16.38
N ILE A 65 -8.00 -11.92 15.57
CA ILE A 65 -7.32 -12.20 14.30
C ILE A 65 -5.94 -11.55 14.31
N GLY A 66 -4.91 -12.35 14.08
CA GLY A 66 -3.56 -11.89 13.83
C GLY A 66 -3.32 -11.73 12.33
N ILE A 67 -2.74 -10.62 11.89
CA ILE A 67 -2.36 -10.40 10.48
C ILE A 67 -0.86 -10.13 10.42
N ILE A 68 -0.16 -10.87 9.57
CA ILE A 68 1.30 -10.74 9.39
C ILE A 68 1.55 -10.05 8.06
N GLY A 69 2.03 -8.81 8.14
CA GLY A 69 2.25 -7.90 7.02
C GLY A 69 1.25 -6.76 6.98
N GLY A 70 1.76 -5.54 7.17
CA GLY A 70 1.02 -4.27 7.17
C GLY A 70 1.03 -3.56 5.82
N GLY A 71 1.12 -4.33 4.72
CA GLY A 71 0.92 -3.82 3.37
C GLY A 71 -0.55 -3.82 2.96
N MET A 72 -0.83 -3.48 1.69
CA MET A 72 -2.18 -3.37 1.14
C MET A 72 -3.10 -4.56 1.45
N ALA A 73 -2.61 -5.78 1.23
CA ALA A 73 -3.40 -6.99 1.43
C ALA A 73 -3.75 -7.19 2.91
N GLY A 74 -2.77 -7.03 3.81
CA GLY A 74 -2.99 -7.17 5.24
C GLY A 74 -3.90 -6.10 5.80
N LEU A 75 -3.73 -4.85 5.38
CA LEU A 75 -4.55 -3.73 5.84
C LEU A 75 -5.98 -3.80 5.29
N SER A 76 -6.18 -4.26 4.03
CA SER A 76 -7.52 -4.51 3.50
C SER A 76 -8.22 -5.65 4.26
N ALA A 77 -7.50 -6.73 4.59
CA ALA A 77 -8.04 -7.79 5.43
C ALA A 77 -8.38 -7.28 6.83
N ALA A 78 -7.50 -6.48 7.44
CA ALA A 78 -7.72 -5.85 8.74
C ALA A 78 -8.98 -4.99 8.76
N TRP A 79 -9.16 -4.16 7.74
CA TRP A 79 -10.34 -3.33 7.55
C TRP A 79 -11.63 -4.14 7.52
N GLN A 80 -11.68 -5.15 6.64
CA GLN A 80 -12.88 -5.97 6.47
C GLN A 80 -13.20 -6.81 7.71
N LEU A 81 -12.18 -7.37 8.35
CA LEU A 81 -12.36 -8.19 9.55
C LEU A 81 -12.77 -7.34 10.75
N ARG A 82 -12.16 -6.16 10.91
CA ARG A 82 -12.54 -5.24 11.99
C ARG A 82 -13.96 -4.72 11.84
N ARG A 83 -14.38 -4.36 10.63
CA ARG A 83 -15.77 -3.94 10.36
C ARG A 83 -16.81 -5.02 10.67
N LYS A 84 -16.42 -6.31 10.60
CA LYS A 84 -17.24 -7.42 11.05
C LYS A 84 -17.25 -7.62 12.57
N GLY A 85 -16.53 -6.80 13.33
CA GLY A 85 -16.49 -6.83 14.79
C GLY A 85 -15.41 -7.76 15.37
N HIS A 86 -14.44 -8.22 14.57
CA HIS A 86 -13.32 -9.00 15.12
C HIS A 86 -12.26 -8.09 15.72
N ALA A 87 -11.61 -8.52 16.81
CA ALA A 87 -10.42 -7.86 17.32
C ALA A 87 -9.24 -8.19 16.39
N VAL A 88 -8.63 -7.16 15.78
CA VAL A 88 -7.59 -7.34 14.76
C VAL A 88 -6.27 -6.72 15.20
N THR A 89 -5.19 -7.47 15.10
CA THR A 89 -3.82 -6.99 15.31
C THR A 89 -2.97 -7.29 14.08
N VAL A 90 -2.34 -6.25 13.53
CA VAL A 90 -1.43 -6.34 12.38
C VAL A 90 0.00 -6.25 12.89
N TYR A 91 0.85 -7.20 12.49
CA TYR A 91 2.28 -7.25 12.80
C TYR A 91 3.08 -6.95 11.53
N ASP A 92 4.02 -6.02 11.60
CA ASP A 92 4.90 -5.67 10.47
C ASP A 92 6.33 -5.46 10.93
N ASP A 93 7.32 -5.85 10.13
CA ASP A 93 8.74 -5.66 10.44
C ASP A 93 9.25 -4.25 10.17
N ALA A 94 8.51 -3.47 9.39
CA ALA A 94 8.81 -2.07 9.16
C ALA A 94 8.41 -1.18 10.36
N GLU A 95 9.05 -0.04 10.47
CA GLU A 95 8.71 0.99 11.44
C GLU A 95 7.35 1.65 11.13
N HIS A 96 7.04 1.80 9.84
CA HIS A 96 5.81 2.40 9.34
C HIS A 96 4.97 1.40 8.55
N ILE A 97 3.69 1.33 8.89
CA ILE A 97 2.68 0.54 8.17
C ILE A 97 2.41 1.16 6.79
N GLY A 98 2.01 0.35 5.83
CA GLY A 98 1.63 0.79 4.48
C GLY A 98 2.34 -0.01 3.37
N GLY A 99 3.36 -0.79 3.72
CA GLY A 99 4.09 -1.64 2.79
C GLY A 99 4.65 -0.84 1.60
N LYS A 100 4.40 -1.30 0.37
CA LYS A 100 4.93 -0.63 -0.82
C LYS A 100 4.34 0.76 -1.07
N LEU A 101 3.14 1.08 -0.60
CA LEU A 101 2.58 2.43 -0.70
C LEU A 101 3.45 3.42 0.09
N GLU A 102 3.88 3.02 1.28
CA GLU A 102 4.74 3.82 2.13
C GLU A 102 6.20 3.82 1.65
N GLN A 103 6.73 2.64 1.33
CA GLN A 103 8.15 2.46 1.13
C GLN A 103 8.63 2.72 -0.30
N VAL A 104 7.78 2.53 -1.32
CA VAL A 104 8.23 2.42 -2.72
C VAL A 104 7.61 3.46 -3.63
N ILE A 105 6.30 3.75 -3.48
CA ILE A 105 5.62 4.70 -4.36
C ILE A 105 6.17 6.11 -4.12
N PRO A 106 6.65 6.81 -5.16
CA PRO A 106 7.18 8.17 -5.00
C PRO A 106 6.15 9.15 -4.44
N ARG A 107 6.59 10.03 -3.55
CA ARG A 107 5.72 11.03 -2.88
C ARG A 107 5.05 12.00 -3.84
N GLY A 108 5.65 12.25 -5.02
CA GLY A 108 5.03 13.04 -6.08
C GLY A 108 3.87 12.35 -6.79
N ARG A 109 3.73 11.02 -6.62
CA ARG A 109 2.64 10.21 -7.19
C ARG A 109 1.58 9.81 -6.16
N LEU A 110 2.00 9.58 -4.93
CA LEU A 110 1.12 9.32 -3.80
C LEU A 110 1.47 10.30 -2.67
N MET A 111 0.61 11.29 -2.45
CA MET A 111 0.78 12.24 -1.36
C MET A 111 0.73 11.52 -0.01
N HIS A 112 1.71 11.80 0.83
CA HIS A 112 1.89 11.10 2.09
C HIS A 112 0.76 11.32 3.08
N ASP A 113 0.20 12.51 3.12
CA ASP A 113 -0.92 12.88 4.00
C ASP A 113 -2.20 12.11 3.67
N VAL A 114 -2.44 11.79 2.39
CA VAL A 114 -3.55 10.91 1.97
C VAL A 114 -3.37 9.52 2.56
N LEU A 115 -2.20 8.91 2.38
CA LEU A 115 -1.91 7.60 2.95
C LEU A 115 -2.02 7.60 4.48
N VAL A 116 -1.46 8.61 5.13
CA VAL A 116 -1.53 8.75 6.61
C VAL A 116 -2.97 8.88 7.09
N SER A 117 -3.82 9.63 6.38
CA SER A 117 -5.24 9.75 6.72
C SER A 117 -5.97 8.41 6.64
N GLU A 118 -5.70 7.63 5.61
CA GLU A 118 -6.31 6.31 5.42
C GLU A 118 -5.81 5.28 6.44
N LEU A 119 -4.52 5.31 6.80
CA LEU A 119 -3.98 4.48 7.86
C LEU A 119 -4.58 4.83 9.22
N LYS A 120 -4.74 6.13 9.53
CA LYS A 120 -5.45 6.59 10.74
C LYS A 120 -6.91 6.15 10.77
N ARG A 121 -7.58 6.08 9.62
CA ARG A 121 -8.94 5.55 9.52
C ARG A 121 -8.99 4.09 9.95
N ILE A 122 -8.04 3.27 9.49
CA ILE A 122 -7.96 1.84 9.85
C ILE A 122 -7.66 1.68 11.35
N GLU A 123 -6.76 2.48 11.90
CA GLU A 123 -6.48 2.51 13.33
C GLU A 123 -7.72 2.98 14.13
N GLY A 124 -8.39 4.02 13.63
CA GLY A 124 -9.56 4.63 14.26
C GLY A 124 -10.75 3.70 14.45
N ILE A 125 -10.94 2.70 13.59
CA ILE A 125 -11.97 1.68 13.81
C ILE A 125 -11.54 0.59 14.81
N GLY A 126 -10.33 0.68 15.38
CA GLY A 126 -9.83 -0.20 16.44
C GLY A 126 -8.92 -1.35 15.95
N VAL A 127 -8.29 -1.23 14.77
CA VAL A 127 -7.20 -2.12 14.37
C VAL A 127 -5.94 -1.73 15.15
N LYS A 128 -5.26 -2.71 15.73
CA LYS A 128 -3.98 -2.50 16.43
C LYS A 128 -2.80 -2.77 15.50
N PHE A 129 -1.80 -1.89 15.52
CA PHE A 129 -0.55 -2.06 14.79
C PHE A 129 0.60 -2.37 15.74
N VAL A 130 1.39 -3.39 15.39
CA VAL A 130 2.63 -3.78 16.07
C VAL A 130 3.74 -3.70 15.03
N THR A 131 4.40 -2.56 14.97
CA THR A 131 5.49 -2.26 14.03
C THR A 131 6.85 -2.69 14.56
N SER A 132 7.89 -2.65 13.72
CA SER A 132 9.24 -3.13 14.05
C SER A 132 9.24 -4.54 14.63
N CYS A 133 8.29 -5.37 14.19
CA CYS A 133 8.04 -6.71 14.68
C CYS A 133 8.33 -7.76 13.60
N ARG A 134 9.57 -8.24 13.55
CA ARG A 134 9.91 -9.34 12.66
C ARG A 134 9.28 -10.63 13.18
N VAL A 135 8.39 -11.22 12.37
CA VAL A 135 7.71 -12.47 12.71
C VAL A 135 8.56 -13.64 12.20
N ASP A 136 9.32 -14.24 13.10
CA ASP A 136 10.04 -15.49 12.90
C ASP A 136 9.15 -16.71 13.25
N LYS A 137 9.71 -17.90 13.19
CA LYS A 137 8.98 -19.15 13.46
C LYS A 137 8.41 -19.19 14.90
N ALA A 138 9.15 -18.70 15.90
CA ALA A 138 8.72 -18.71 17.30
C ALA A 138 7.58 -17.68 17.51
N LYS A 139 7.75 -16.46 16.97
CA LYS A 139 6.73 -15.41 17.03
C LYS A 139 5.47 -15.80 16.26
N PHE A 140 5.62 -16.49 15.13
CA PHE A 140 4.47 -17.02 14.39
C PHE A 140 3.65 -18.01 15.22
N ALA A 141 4.34 -18.98 15.89
CA ALA A 141 3.66 -19.95 16.76
C ALA A 141 2.95 -19.26 17.94
N GLN A 142 3.55 -18.23 18.52
CA GLN A 142 2.91 -17.41 19.55
C GLN A 142 1.64 -16.74 19.01
N ILE A 143 1.71 -16.07 17.85
CA ILE A 143 0.56 -15.39 17.23
C ILE A 143 -0.55 -16.39 16.95
N GLN A 144 -0.23 -17.61 16.48
CA GLN A 144 -1.23 -18.65 16.25
C GLN A 144 -1.95 -19.10 17.54
N GLN A 145 -1.24 -19.15 18.66
CA GLN A 145 -1.84 -19.54 19.95
C GLN A 145 -2.72 -18.44 20.56
N GLU A 146 -2.39 -17.17 20.29
CA GLU A 146 -3.08 -16.00 20.86
C GLU A 146 -4.32 -15.56 20.06
N ASN A 147 -4.51 -16.11 18.84
CA ASN A 147 -5.55 -15.69 17.92
C ASN A 147 -6.40 -16.88 17.44
N ASP A 148 -7.67 -16.64 17.14
CA ASP A 148 -8.58 -17.63 16.55
C ASP A 148 -8.22 -17.94 15.09
N ALA A 149 -7.63 -16.98 14.38
CA ALA A 149 -7.13 -17.14 13.01
C ALA A 149 -5.94 -16.23 12.73
N VAL A 150 -5.12 -16.60 11.75
CA VAL A 150 -3.97 -15.82 11.29
C VAL A 150 -4.04 -15.66 9.78
N VAL A 151 -3.89 -14.42 9.32
CA VAL A 151 -3.74 -14.06 7.90
C VAL A 151 -2.28 -13.76 7.62
N VAL A 152 -1.70 -14.40 6.60
CA VAL A 152 -0.33 -14.13 6.15
C VAL A 152 -0.37 -13.29 4.88
N ALA A 153 0.13 -12.06 4.96
CA ALA A 153 0.11 -11.05 3.91
C ALA A 153 1.45 -10.32 3.77
N THR A 154 2.55 -11.07 3.87
CA THR A 154 3.93 -10.53 3.93
C THR A 154 4.41 -9.86 2.65
N GLY A 155 3.71 -10.02 1.54
CA GLY A 155 4.07 -9.41 0.25
C GLY A 155 5.27 -10.07 -0.42
N GLY A 156 5.71 -9.50 -1.54
CA GLY A 156 6.89 -9.92 -2.30
C GLY A 156 7.98 -8.87 -2.16
N HIS A 157 9.00 -9.16 -1.36
CA HIS A 157 10.07 -8.21 -1.05
C HIS A 157 11.37 -8.49 -1.79
N GLU A 158 11.55 -9.71 -2.29
CA GLU A 158 12.76 -10.10 -3.01
C GLU A 158 12.64 -9.75 -4.50
N SER A 159 13.62 -9.02 -4.96
CA SER A 159 13.76 -8.73 -6.39
C SER A 159 14.33 -9.94 -7.11
N ARG A 160 13.80 -10.25 -8.29
CA ARG A 160 14.35 -11.32 -9.13
C ARG A 160 15.49 -10.77 -9.96
N TYR A 161 16.69 -11.33 -9.78
CA TYR A 161 17.83 -11.04 -10.62
C TYR A 161 17.79 -11.93 -11.88
N PHE A 162 18.05 -11.33 -13.00
CA PHE A 162 18.34 -12.09 -14.22
C PHE A 162 19.75 -12.70 -14.12
N ASN A 163 19.93 -13.88 -14.69
CA ASN A 163 21.24 -14.52 -14.70
C ASN A 163 22.07 -14.04 -15.90
N TRP A 164 22.42 -12.75 -15.89
CA TRP A 164 23.24 -12.09 -16.90
C TRP A 164 24.65 -11.85 -16.39
N GLU A 165 25.59 -11.75 -17.30
CA GLU A 165 26.92 -11.20 -17.02
C GLU A 165 26.76 -9.71 -16.63
N GLY A 166 27.44 -9.28 -15.56
CA GLY A 166 27.32 -7.91 -15.03
C GLY A 166 26.14 -7.66 -14.11
N LYS A 167 25.38 -8.70 -13.71
CA LYS A 167 24.24 -8.54 -12.77
C LYS A 167 24.62 -7.92 -11.43
N GLU A 168 25.88 -8.06 -11.03
CA GLU A 168 26.45 -7.47 -9.80
C GLU A 168 26.53 -5.93 -9.88
N LEU A 169 26.45 -5.35 -11.08
CA LEU A 169 26.43 -3.91 -11.30
C LEU A 169 25.00 -3.34 -11.25
N LEU A 170 23.98 -4.19 -11.21
CA LEU A 170 22.59 -3.77 -11.20
C LEU A 170 22.15 -3.31 -9.82
N THR A 171 21.46 -2.18 -9.79
CA THR A 171 20.68 -1.75 -8.62
C THR A 171 19.22 -2.07 -8.88
N MET A 172 18.59 -2.82 -7.99
CA MET A 172 17.17 -3.15 -8.14
C MET A 172 16.30 -1.92 -7.92
N GLY A 173 15.35 -1.68 -8.84
CA GLY A 173 14.50 -0.49 -8.83
C GLY A 173 13.71 -0.32 -7.54
N LEU A 174 13.17 -1.41 -6.97
CA LEU A 174 12.45 -1.33 -5.69
C LEU A 174 13.36 -0.92 -4.53
N ASP A 175 14.60 -1.42 -4.48
CA ASP A 175 15.56 -1.07 -3.43
C ASP A 175 16.05 0.37 -3.58
N PHE A 176 16.20 0.84 -4.83
CA PHE A 176 16.49 2.23 -5.13
C PHE A 176 15.36 3.15 -4.64
N LEU A 177 14.10 2.86 -5.02
CA LEU A 177 12.94 3.65 -4.62
C LEU A 177 12.71 3.64 -3.10
N LYS A 178 12.95 2.52 -2.42
CA LYS A 178 12.92 2.49 -0.94
C LYS A 178 13.91 3.45 -0.32
N LYS A 179 15.14 3.51 -0.85
CA LYS A 179 16.18 4.45 -0.38
C LYS A 179 15.77 5.90 -0.63
N VAL A 180 15.20 6.19 -1.81
CA VAL A 180 14.71 7.54 -2.16
C VAL A 180 13.61 7.96 -1.21
N ASN A 181 12.58 7.13 -1.00
CA ASN A 181 11.48 7.44 -0.09
C ASN A 181 11.92 7.58 1.38
N ALA A 182 12.96 6.84 1.78
CA ALA A 182 13.59 6.98 3.09
C ALA A 182 14.50 8.22 3.23
N GLY A 183 14.61 9.06 2.19
CA GLY A 183 15.45 10.26 2.20
C GLY A 183 16.97 9.99 2.20
N LEU A 184 17.39 8.76 1.85
CA LEU A 184 18.81 8.36 1.91
C LEU A 184 19.66 8.90 0.73
N ASN A 185 19.03 9.56 -0.24
CA ASN A 185 19.68 10.19 -1.41
C ASN A 185 20.73 9.28 -2.07
N PRO A 186 20.36 8.11 -2.61
CA PRO A 186 21.30 7.22 -3.26
C PRO A 186 21.99 7.92 -4.43
N LYS A 187 23.31 7.79 -4.54
CA LYS A 187 24.06 8.41 -5.64
C LYS A 187 23.69 7.78 -6.96
N VAL A 188 23.38 8.60 -7.95
CA VAL A 188 23.16 8.21 -9.34
C VAL A 188 24.25 8.77 -10.24
N GLY A 189 24.57 8.08 -11.35
CA GLY A 189 25.44 8.61 -12.38
C GLY A 189 24.71 9.63 -13.26
N LYS A 190 25.47 10.37 -14.07
CA LYS A 190 24.88 11.28 -15.08
C LYS A 190 24.09 10.52 -16.14
N ARG A 191 24.52 9.31 -16.48
CA ARG A 191 23.84 8.40 -17.42
C ARG A 191 23.32 7.19 -16.64
N VAL A 192 22.02 6.96 -16.71
CA VAL A 192 21.34 5.86 -16.04
C VAL A 192 20.51 5.08 -17.06
N VAL A 193 20.66 3.77 -17.06
CA VAL A 193 19.84 2.87 -17.87
C VAL A 193 18.87 2.15 -16.92
N VAL A 194 17.58 2.26 -17.21
CA VAL A 194 16.54 1.52 -16.47
C VAL A 194 16.03 0.39 -17.35
N ILE A 195 16.13 -0.84 -16.86
CA ILE A 195 15.68 -2.04 -17.57
C ILE A 195 14.26 -2.35 -17.12
N GLY A 196 13.29 -2.10 -18.00
CA GLY A 196 11.87 -2.30 -17.77
C GLY A 196 11.06 -1.01 -17.89
N CYS A 197 9.85 -1.12 -18.44
CA CYS A 197 8.95 0.01 -18.71
C CYS A 197 7.60 -0.07 -17.96
N GLY A 198 7.48 -0.94 -16.97
CA GLY A 198 6.34 -0.97 -16.06
C GLY A 198 6.34 0.20 -15.07
N ASN A 199 5.30 0.31 -14.24
CA ASN A 199 5.18 1.40 -13.27
C ASN A 199 6.43 1.62 -12.43
N SER A 200 7.04 0.54 -11.90
CA SER A 200 8.27 0.63 -11.11
C SER A 200 9.46 1.16 -11.92
N GLY A 201 9.57 0.78 -13.21
CA GLY A 201 10.61 1.30 -14.10
C GLY A 201 10.43 2.80 -14.35
N MET A 202 9.22 3.24 -14.61
CA MET A 202 8.89 4.66 -14.81
C MET A 202 9.13 5.50 -13.55
N ASP A 203 8.74 4.97 -12.37
CA ASP A 203 9.01 5.61 -11.09
C ASP A 203 10.52 5.71 -10.82
N THR A 204 11.28 4.65 -11.16
CA THR A 204 12.76 4.64 -11.04
C THR A 204 13.41 5.65 -11.97
N CYS A 205 12.97 5.75 -13.24
CA CYS A 205 13.45 6.76 -14.18
C CYS A 205 13.27 8.19 -13.64
N ARG A 206 12.05 8.51 -13.19
CA ARG A 206 11.74 9.84 -12.65
C ARG A 206 12.57 10.14 -11.42
N ALA A 207 12.64 9.21 -10.47
CA ALA A 207 13.45 9.37 -9.27
C ALA A 207 14.95 9.54 -9.59
N ALA A 208 15.49 8.79 -10.56
CA ALA A 208 16.89 8.96 -10.97
C ALA A 208 17.14 10.34 -11.60
N TYR A 209 16.22 10.84 -12.41
CA TYR A 209 16.29 12.17 -13.00
C TYR A 209 16.24 13.26 -11.93
N ASP A 210 15.31 13.18 -10.98
CA ASP A 210 15.18 14.11 -9.85
C ASP A 210 16.46 14.13 -8.98
N MET A 211 17.22 13.04 -8.98
CA MET A 211 18.50 12.91 -8.27
C MET A 211 19.72 13.29 -9.09
N GLY A 212 19.54 13.86 -10.29
CA GLY A 212 20.60 14.46 -11.10
C GLY A 212 21.11 13.60 -12.25
N ALA A 213 20.40 12.54 -12.65
CA ALA A 213 20.68 11.89 -13.92
C ALA A 213 20.33 12.83 -15.09
N GLU A 214 21.19 12.88 -16.12
CA GLU A 214 21.02 13.76 -17.29
C GLU A 214 20.43 12.97 -18.49
N SER A 215 20.61 11.66 -18.53
CA SER A 215 20.10 10.76 -19.56
C SER A 215 20.05 9.31 -19.06
#